data_2ce51a522e8fc9b1708bd52ed75c4b26
#
_entry.id   2ce51a522e8fc9b1708bd52ed75c4b26
#
_cell.length_a   1.000
_cell.length_b   1.000
_cell.length_c   1.000
_cell.angle_alpha   90.00
_cell.angle_beta   90.00
_cell.angle_gamma   90.00
#
_symmetry.space_group_name_H-M   'P 1'
#
loop_
_entity.id
_entity.type
_entity.pdbx_description
1 polymer ?
#
loop_
_entity_poly.entity_id
_entity_poly.type
_entity_poly.pdbx_seq_one_letter_code
_entity_poly.pdbx_strand_id
1 'polypeptide(L)'
;MKSASSTLPEEPLNDVTAGIDWARDDHAVCVVDGRGREVARTMVEHTGAGLRELVGFLGRHGVGEVAIERPDGPVIDTLLDAGLTVVVISPNQVKNLRGRYGSAGNKDDRFDAFVLADTLRTDRPRLRRLEPDTPVTIALRRACRARKDLVSHRVAVANQLRAHLRNVFPGAVGLFADLDSPISLAFLGRFTTQDH
;
A
#
# COMPACT_ATOMS: atom_id res chain seq x y z
N MET A 1 23.02 20.70 11.52
CA MET A 1 21.67 20.14 11.85
C MET A 1 21.85 18.70 12.30
N LYS A 2 21.51 18.36 13.54
CA LYS A 2 21.50 16.97 14.01
C LYS A 2 20.36 16.25 13.29
N SER A 3 20.67 15.21 12.50
CA SER A 3 19.69 14.29 11.95
C SER A 3 18.84 13.76 13.11
N ALA A 4 17.55 14.04 13.12
CA ALA A 4 16.64 13.44 14.08
C ALA A 4 16.69 11.93 13.86
N SER A 5 16.92 11.16 14.93
CA SER A 5 16.95 9.70 14.84
C SER A 5 15.64 9.18 14.30
N SER A 6 15.69 8.37 13.22
CA SER A 6 14.51 7.69 12.67
C SER A 6 14.03 6.53 13.54
N THR A 7 14.74 6.22 14.60
CA THR A 7 14.42 5.14 15.55
C THR A 7 13.35 5.61 16.54
N LEU A 8 12.37 4.76 16.81
CA LEU A 8 11.33 5.02 17.80
C LEU A 8 11.91 4.95 19.23
N PRO A 9 11.34 5.69 20.19
CA PRO A 9 11.61 5.49 21.61
C PRO A 9 11.29 4.06 22.05
N GLU A 10 11.88 3.59 23.14
CA GLU A 10 11.60 2.24 23.66
C GLU A 10 10.14 2.06 24.08
N GLU A 11 9.55 3.11 24.66
CA GLU A 11 8.14 3.12 25.09
C GLU A 11 7.27 3.97 24.18
N PRO A 12 5.99 3.60 23.95
CA PRO A 12 5.05 4.38 23.17
C PRO A 12 4.74 5.72 23.88
N LEU A 13 4.55 6.76 23.08
CA LEU A 13 3.97 8.00 23.54
C LEU A 13 2.55 7.69 24.07
N ASN A 14 2.22 8.15 25.26
CA ASN A 14 0.91 7.99 25.88
C ASN A 14 0.45 6.54 26.18
N ASP A 15 1.36 5.57 26.17
CA ASP A 15 1.10 4.15 26.47
C ASP A 15 0.02 3.48 25.61
N VAL A 16 -0.29 4.05 24.43
CA VAL A 16 -1.22 3.50 23.47
C VAL A 16 -0.63 3.56 22.07
N THR A 17 -0.95 2.55 21.25
CA THR A 17 -0.58 2.50 19.82
C THR A 17 -1.79 2.17 18.97
N ALA A 18 -1.81 2.62 17.73
CA ALA A 18 -2.85 2.26 16.78
C ALA A 18 -2.31 1.53 15.56
N GLY A 19 -3.15 0.70 14.96
CA GLY A 19 -2.93 0.09 13.66
C GLY A 19 -4.05 0.45 12.71
N ILE A 20 -3.70 0.70 11.46
CA ILE A 20 -4.65 0.99 10.39
C ILE A 20 -4.43 0.00 9.26
N ASP A 21 -5.41 -0.85 9.02
CA ASP A 21 -5.47 -1.66 7.79
C ASP A 21 -6.14 -0.86 6.69
N TRP A 22 -5.35 -0.61 5.63
CA TRP A 22 -5.76 0.25 4.53
C TRP A 22 -6.48 -0.56 3.45
N ALA A 23 -7.74 -0.24 3.20
CA ALA A 23 -8.48 -0.76 2.07
C ALA A 23 -8.85 0.37 1.09
N ARG A 24 -9.47 0.02 -0.02
CA ARG A 24 -9.79 0.94 -1.10
C ARG A 24 -10.86 1.95 -0.71
N ASP A 25 -11.90 1.49 -0.04
CA ASP A 25 -13.12 2.25 0.21
C ASP A 25 -13.26 2.65 1.69
N ASP A 26 -12.64 1.88 2.59
CA ASP A 26 -12.65 2.13 4.03
C ASP A 26 -11.36 1.65 4.71
N HIS A 27 -11.19 1.97 5.98
CA HIS A 27 -10.01 1.60 6.75
C HIS A 27 -10.42 1.07 8.13
N ALA A 28 -9.93 -0.12 8.47
CA ALA A 28 -10.09 -0.64 9.81
C ALA A 28 -9.02 -0.03 10.74
N VAL A 29 -9.45 0.44 11.90
CA VAL A 29 -8.57 1.08 12.90
C VAL A 29 -8.73 0.35 14.22
N CYS A 30 -7.61 -0.02 14.83
CA CYS A 30 -7.55 -0.64 16.15
C CYS A 30 -6.58 0.14 17.04
N VAL A 31 -6.96 0.39 18.28
CA VAL A 31 -6.11 1.00 19.32
C VAL A 31 -5.86 -0.03 20.42
N VAL A 32 -4.61 -0.21 20.80
CA VAL A 32 -4.21 -1.10 21.90
C VAL A 32 -3.50 -0.33 23.01
N ASP A 33 -3.70 -0.77 24.26
CA ASP A 33 -2.99 -0.23 25.41
C ASP A 33 -1.58 -0.84 25.55
N GLY A 34 -0.80 -0.34 26.51
CA GLY A 34 0.56 -0.82 26.77
C GLY A 34 0.64 -2.31 27.15
N ARG A 35 -0.48 -2.94 27.50
CA ARG A 35 -0.58 -4.37 27.79
C ARG A 35 -1.02 -5.21 26.58
N GLY A 36 -1.25 -4.57 25.40
CA GLY A 36 -1.70 -5.24 24.18
C GLY A 36 -3.18 -5.57 24.16
N ARG A 37 -4.01 -4.96 25.02
CA ARG A 37 -5.45 -5.12 25.00
C ARG A 37 -6.06 -4.10 24.07
N GLU A 38 -6.97 -4.52 23.22
CA GLU A 38 -7.76 -3.61 22.41
C GLU A 38 -8.64 -2.73 23.32
N VAL A 39 -8.47 -1.41 23.18
CA VAL A 39 -9.23 -0.40 23.95
C VAL A 39 -10.24 0.35 23.09
N ALA A 40 -10.04 0.37 21.78
CA ALA A 40 -10.98 1.01 20.85
C ALA A 40 -10.80 0.47 19.43
N ARG A 41 -11.90 0.52 18.66
CA ARG A 41 -11.92 0.12 17.24
C ARG A 41 -12.93 0.97 16.48
N THR A 42 -12.63 1.25 15.21
CA THR A 42 -13.57 1.89 14.29
C THR A 42 -13.29 1.47 12.84
N MET A 43 -14.24 1.79 11.96
CA MET A 43 -14.07 1.79 10.52
C MET A 43 -14.28 3.22 10.04
N VAL A 44 -13.44 3.71 9.14
CA VAL A 44 -13.56 5.05 8.56
C VAL A 44 -13.55 4.97 7.04
N GLU A 45 -14.39 5.73 6.38
CA GLU A 45 -14.41 5.78 4.92
C GLU A 45 -13.17 6.46 4.33
N HIS A 46 -12.75 6.05 3.13
CA HIS A 46 -11.67 6.69 2.37
C HIS A 46 -12.14 7.99 1.72
N THR A 47 -12.63 8.92 2.53
CA THR A 47 -13.11 10.27 2.13
C THR A 47 -12.45 11.34 2.99
N GLY A 48 -12.48 12.59 2.53
CA GLY A 48 -11.96 13.68 3.36
C GLY A 48 -12.70 13.84 4.70
N ALA A 49 -13.97 13.45 4.79
CA ALA A 49 -14.73 13.42 6.04
C ALA A 49 -14.25 12.26 6.94
N GLY A 50 -14.12 11.06 6.40
CA GLY A 50 -13.63 9.89 7.14
C GLY A 50 -12.20 10.07 7.64
N LEU A 51 -11.31 10.71 6.86
CA LEU A 51 -9.96 11.00 7.32
C LEU A 51 -9.94 12.01 8.49
N ARG A 52 -10.83 13.00 8.51
CA ARG A 52 -10.99 13.89 9.67
C ARG A 52 -11.54 13.13 10.89
N GLU A 53 -12.48 12.22 10.68
CA GLU A 53 -13.00 11.34 11.72
C GLU A 53 -11.89 10.45 12.30
N LEU A 54 -11.03 9.87 11.45
CA LEU A 54 -9.86 9.10 11.84
C LEU A 54 -8.96 9.90 12.81
N VAL A 55 -8.55 11.11 12.43
CA VAL A 55 -7.71 11.96 13.27
C VAL A 55 -8.42 12.28 14.60
N GLY A 56 -9.70 12.61 14.56
CA GLY A 56 -10.49 12.85 15.77
C GLY A 56 -10.62 11.61 16.65
N PHE A 57 -10.77 10.43 16.07
CA PHE A 57 -10.81 9.16 16.80
C PHE A 57 -9.47 8.89 17.50
N LEU A 58 -8.35 8.98 16.77
CA LEU A 58 -7.01 8.77 17.33
C LEU A 58 -6.70 9.77 18.46
N GLY A 59 -7.07 11.04 18.26
CA GLY A 59 -6.88 12.08 19.26
C GLY A 59 -7.67 11.84 20.56
N ARG A 60 -8.96 11.38 20.45
CA ARG A 60 -9.77 11.03 21.63
C ARG A 60 -9.18 9.89 22.47
N HIS A 61 -8.43 8.99 21.85
CA HIS A 61 -7.78 7.88 22.51
C HIS A 61 -6.31 8.15 22.87
N GLY A 62 -5.83 9.41 22.69
CA GLY A 62 -4.47 9.81 23.05
C GLY A 62 -3.38 9.13 22.22
N VAL A 63 -3.71 8.65 21.02
CA VAL A 63 -2.76 7.96 20.13
C VAL A 63 -1.76 8.98 19.58
N GLY A 64 -0.47 8.72 19.82
CA GLY A 64 0.64 9.49 19.23
C GLY A 64 1.34 8.75 18.08
N GLU A 65 1.12 7.45 17.95
CA GLU A 65 1.85 6.58 17.03
C GLU A 65 0.95 5.57 16.35
N VAL A 66 1.12 5.43 15.03
CA VAL A 66 0.27 4.61 14.17
C VAL A 66 1.11 3.70 13.28
N ALA A 67 0.78 2.40 13.24
CA ALA A 67 1.30 1.47 12.25
C ALA A 67 0.32 1.31 11.07
N ILE A 68 0.85 1.25 9.84
CA ILE A 68 0.08 1.09 8.61
C ILE A 68 0.87 0.28 7.58
N GLU A 69 0.19 -0.42 6.66
CA GLU A 69 0.88 -1.25 5.66
C GLU A 69 1.49 -0.47 4.49
N ARG A 70 0.96 0.69 4.16
CA ARG A 70 1.36 1.46 2.97
C ARG A 70 1.98 2.80 3.34
N PRO A 71 3.09 3.19 2.66
CA PRO A 71 3.84 4.40 2.98
C PRO A 71 3.31 5.66 2.29
N ASP A 72 2.18 5.61 1.59
CA ASP A 72 1.74 6.68 0.70
C ASP A 72 0.21 6.80 0.63
N GLY A 73 -0.24 7.96 0.18
CA GLY A 73 -1.64 8.28 -0.04
C GLY A 73 -2.23 9.24 1.00
N PRO A 74 -3.49 9.66 0.80
CA PRO A 74 -4.12 10.69 1.61
C PRO A 74 -4.18 10.38 3.11
N VAL A 75 -4.26 9.09 3.47
CA VAL A 75 -4.23 8.65 4.88
C VAL A 75 -2.92 9.05 5.53
N ILE A 76 -1.80 8.74 4.88
CA ILE A 76 -0.45 9.06 5.38
C ILE A 76 -0.28 10.58 5.51
N ASP A 77 -0.62 11.32 4.45
CA ASP A 77 -0.51 12.78 4.45
C ASP A 77 -1.32 13.36 5.63
N THR A 78 -2.56 12.89 5.83
CA THR A 78 -3.44 13.33 6.93
C THR A 78 -2.87 13.01 8.32
N LEU A 79 -2.30 11.82 8.52
CA LEU A 79 -1.71 11.43 9.80
C LEU A 79 -0.46 12.26 10.13
N LEU A 80 0.41 12.49 9.13
CA LEU A 80 1.62 13.30 9.28
C LEU A 80 1.28 14.77 9.54
N ASP A 81 0.29 15.33 8.83
CA ASP A 81 -0.19 16.70 9.03
C ASP A 81 -0.82 16.89 10.42
N ALA A 82 -1.42 15.84 10.98
CA ALA A 82 -1.92 15.82 12.36
C ALA A 82 -0.81 15.66 13.42
N GLY A 83 0.45 15.56 13.02
CA GLY A 83 1.60 15.42 13.92
C GLY A 83 1.81 14.02 14.50
N LEU A 84 1.15 12.99 13.94
CA LEU A 84 1.28 11.62 14.39
C LEU A 84 2.59 10.99 13.87
N THR A 85 3.20 10.16 14.68
CA THR A 85 4.31 9.30 14.25
C THR A 85 3.76 8.11 13.50
N VAL A 86 4.12 8.00 12.23
CA VAL A 86 3.67 6.90 11.36
C VAL A 86 4.79 5.89 11.17
N VAL A 87 4.47 4.61 11.30
CA VAL A 87 5.36 3.48 11.05
C VAL A 87 4.79 2.59 9.96
N VAL A 88 5.60 2.27 8.97
CA VAL A 88 5.16 1.40 7.86
C VAL A 88 5.65 -0.02 8.11
N ILE A 89 4.71 -0.97 8.17
CA ILE A 89 4.96 -2.40 8.27
C ILE A 89 4.50 -3.04 6.96
N SER A 90 5.41 -3.64 6.22
CA SER A 90 5.07 -4.17 4.89
C SER A 90 4.05 -5.32 4.95
N PRO A 91 3.21 -5.52 3.90
CA PRO A 91 2.23 -6.60 3.85
C PRO A 91 2.82 -7.99 4.09
N ASN A 92 4.03 -8.24 3.62
CA ASN A 92 4.73 -9.52 3.86
C ASN A 92 5.09 -9.70 5.33
N GLN A 93 5.47 -8.62 6.02
CA GLN A 93 5.73 -8.67 7.46
C GLN A 93 4.44 -8.92 8.24
N VAL A 94 3.35 -8.22 7.93
CA VAL A 94 2.04 -8.44 8.57
C VAL A 94 1.57 -9.88 8.38
N LYS A 95 1.68 -10.42 7.17
CA LYS A 95 1.34 -11.82 6.89
C LYS A 95 2.12 -12.79 7.77
N ASN A 96 3.43 -12.57 7.97
CA ASN A 96 4.26 -13.41 8.82
C ASN A 96 3.92 -13.22 10.32
N LEU A 97 3.58 -12.01 10.73
CA LEU A 97 3.23 -11.68 12.10
C LEU A 97 1.88 -12.26 12.54
N ARG A 98 0.92 -12.42 11.62
CA ARG A 98 -0.38 -13.07 11.92
C ARG A 98 -0.21 -14.43 12.59
N GLY A 99 0.82 -15.19 12.21
CA GLY A 99 1.13 -16.49 12.82
C GLY A 99 1.43 -16.43 14.33
N ARG A 100 1.84 -15.29 14.87
CA ARG A 100 2.08 -15.10 16.32
C ARG A 100 0.78 -15.14 17.13
N TYR A 101 -0.35 -14.81 16.51
CA TYR A 101 -1.65 -14.66 17.18
C TYR A 101 -2.60 -15.85 16.97
N GLY A 102 -2.09 -16.95 16.38
CA GLY A 102 -2.82 -18.22 16.29
C GLY A 102 -4.00 -18.24 15.31
N SER A 103 -4.24 -17.22 14.53
CA SER A 103 -5.34 -17.19 13.57
C SER A 103 -4.89 -17.72 12.20
N ALA A 104 -4.78 -19.03 12.07
CA ALA A 104 -4.59 -19.67 10.78
C ALA A 104 -5.88 -19.51 9.94
N GLY A 105 -5.86 -18.61 8.95
CA GLY A 105 -6.77 -18.67 7.82
C GLY A 105 -7.90 -17.65 7.69
N ASN A 106 -8.26 -16.87 8.69
CA ASN A 106 -9.25 -15.80 8.51
C ASN A 106 -8.57 -14.48 8.15
N LYS A 107 -8.78 -14.07 6.89
CA LYS A 107 -8.48 -12.71 6.45
C LYS A 107 -9.61 -11.80 6.97
N ASP A 108 -9.34 -11.11 8.08
CA ASP A 108 -10.23 -10.10 8.65
C ASP A 108 -9.43 -8.79 8.79
N ASP A 109 -9.84 -7.76 8.08
CA ASP A 109 -9.20 -6.44 8.08
C ASP A 109 -9.12 -5.85 9.51
N ARG A 110 -10.08 -6.20 10.36
CA ARG A 110 -10.09 -5.83 11.78
C ARG A 110 -8.95 -6.47 12.55
N PHE A 111 -8.64 -7.73 12.21
CA PHE A 111 -7.53 -8.45 12.82
C PHE A 111 -6.18 -7.89 12.36
N ASP A 112 -6.08 -7.49 11.09
CA ASP A 112 -4.86 -6.90 10.55
C ASP A 112 -4.55 -5.54 11.21
N ALA A 113 -5.54 -4.71 11.45
CA ALA A 113 -5.38 -3.48 12.21
C ALA A 113 -4.88 -3.75 13.67
N PHE A 114 -5.38 -4.79 14.33
CA PHE A 114 -4.88 -5.20 15.65
C PHE A 114 -3.42 -5.68 15.58
N VAL A 115 -3.07 -6.53 14.60
CA VAL A 115 -1.69 -7.02 14.41
C VAL A 115 -0.72 -5.87 14.20
N LEU A 116 -1.10 -4.86 13.41
CA LEU A 116 -0.30 -3.65 13.19
C LEU A 116 -0.10 -2.87 14.50
N ALA A 117 -1.16 -2.63 15.26
CA ALA A 117 -1.10 -1.89 16.52
C ALA A 117 -0.21 -2.59 17.55
N ASP A 118 -0.40 -3.89 17.76
CA ASP A 118 0.36 -4.67 18.73
C ASP A 118 1.82 -4.89 18.30
N THR A 119 2.09 -5.01 17.00
CA THR A 119 3.46 -5.05 16.48
C THR A 119 4.19 -3.73 16.73
N LEU A 120 3.52 -2.60 16.51
CA LEU A 120 4.08 -1.29 16.83
C LEU A 120 4.45 -1.19 18.32
N ARG A 121 3.62 -1.70 19.20
CA ARG A 121 3.87 -1.76 20.63
C ARG A 121 5.06 -2.65 21.00
N THR A 122 5.13 -3.87 20.44
CA THR A 122 6.10 -4.91 20.88
C THR A 122 7.45 -4.84 20.20
N ASP A 123 7.51 -4.43 18.92
CA ASP A 123 8.72 -4.49 18.10
C ASP A 123 9.36 -3.11 17.84
N ARG A 124 9.02 -2.10 18.66
CA ARG A 124 9.47 -0.70 18.54
C ARG A 124 10.96 -0.52 18.23
N PRO A 125 11.90 -1.19 18.92
CA PRO A 125 13.33 -0.99 18.67
C PRO A 125 13.79 -1.38 17.27
N ARG A 126 12.98 -2.18 16.55
CA ARG A 126 13.25 -2.66 15.19
C ARG A 126 12.53 -1.85 14.12
N LEU A 127 11.62 -0.99 14.53
CA LEU A 127 10.78 -0.19 13.63
C LEU A 127 11.37 1.22 13.45
N ARG A 128 11.07 1.82 12.32
CA ARG A 128 11.49 3.19 12.01
C ARG A 128 10.28 4.02 11.64
N ARG A 129 10.24 5.25 12.14
CA ARG A 129 9.21 6.19 11.73
C ARG A 129 9.35 6.53 10.24
N LEU A 130 8.23 6.77 9.61
CA LEU A 130 8.17 7.30 8.27
C LEU A 130 8.62 8.76 8.27
N GLU A 131 9.67 9.05 7.54
CA GLU A 131 10.08 10.43 7.28
C GLU A 131 9.26 10.97 6.11
N PRO A 132 8.68 12.17 6.24
CA PRO A 132 7.92 12.78 5.13
C PRO A 132 8.80 12.96 3.89
N ASP A 133 8.28 12.57 2.75
CA ASP A 133 8.96 12.82 1.47
C ASP A 133 8.95 14.31 1.12
N THR A 134 9.98 14.75 0.42
CA THR A 134 9.94 16.09 -0.19
C THR A 134 8.90 16.14 -1.31
N PRO A 135 8.33 17.33 -1.64
CA PRO A 135 7.38 17.47 -2.77
C PRO A 135 7.94 16.92 -4.09
N VAL A 136 9.25 17.08 -4.32
CA VAL A 136 9.93 16.54 -5.51
C VAL A 136 9.94 15.01 -5.51
N THR A 137 10.24 14.39 -4.37
CA THR A 137 10.22 12.93 -4.21
C THR A 137 8.81 12.36 -4.40
N ILE A 138 7.80 13.04 -3.87
CA ILE A 138 6.38 12.65 -4.05
C ILE A 138 6.01 12.70 -5.54
N ALA A 139 6.34 13.78 -6.24
CA ALA A 139 6.06 13.93 -7.67
C ALA A 139 6.75 12.83 -8.50
N LEU A 140 8.04 12.57 -8.23
CA LEU A 140 8.82 11.54 -8.90
C LEU A 140 8.21 10.14 -8.67
N ARG A 141 7.85 9.82 -7.42
CA ARG A 141 7.23 8.53 -7.07
C ARG A 141 5.90 8.33 -7.79
N ARG A 142 5.06 9.37 -7.88
CA ARG A 142 3.78 9.33 -8.62
C ARG A 142 4.02 9.09 -10.11
N ALA A 143 4.97 9.79 -10.73
CA ALA A 143 5.32 9.60 -12.14
C ALA A 143 5.87 8.19 -12.42
N CYS A 144 6.76 7.68 -11.56
CA CYS A 144 7.30 6.32 -11.69
C CYS A 144 6.20 5.25 -11.55
N ARG A 145 5.23 5.44 -10.66
CA ARG A 145 4.09 4.53 -10.50
C ARG A 145 3.21 4.54 -11.74
N ALA A 146 2.79 5.72 -12.22
CA ALA A 146 2.00 5.84 -13.43
C ALA A 146 2.70 5.20 -14.64
N ARG A 147 4.02 5.44 -14.81
CA ARG A 147 4.82 4.77 -15.84
C ARG A 147 4.78 3.24 -15.71
N LYS A 148 4.97 2.70 -14.49
CA LYS A 148 4.93 1.25 -14.24
C LYS A 148 3.58 0.65 -14.64
N ASP A 149 2.48 1.31 -14.29
CA ASP A 149 1.13 0.86 -14.61
C ASP A 149 0.90 0.85 -16.12
N LEU A 150 1.30 1.92 -16.83
CA LEU A 150 1.20 1.99 -18.30
C LEU A 150 2.03 0.90 -18.98
N VAL A 151 3.25 0.63 -18.51
CA VAL A 151 4.09 -0.45 -19.03
C VAL A 151 3.42 -1.81 -18.81
N SER A 152 2.83 -2.03 -17.64
CA SER A 152 2.11 -3.28 -17.33
C SER A 152 0.89 -3.46 -18.24
N HIS A 153 0.12 -2.42 -18.48
CA HIS A 153 -1.01 -2.43 -19.42
C HIS A 153 -0.54 -2.71 -20.86
N ARG A 154 0.52 -2.04 -21.32
CA ARG A 154 1.10 -2.29 -22.65
C ARG A 154 1.46 -3.76 -22.83
N VAL A 155 2.16 -4.36 -21.87
CA VAL A 155 2.55 -5.77 -21.90
C VAL A 155 1.33 -6.69 -21.91
N ALA A 156 0.31 -6.39 -21.11
CA ALA A 156 -0.93 -7.17 -21.08
C ALA A 156 -1.63 -7.15 -22.45
N VAL A 157 -1.79 -5.97 -23.06
CA VAL A 157 -2.42 -5.82 -24.39
C VAL A 157 -1.60 -6.51 -25.50
N ALA A 158 -0.26 -6.39 -25.47
CA ALA A 158 0.61 -7.07 -26.43
C ALA A 158 0.49 -8.61 -26.31
N ASN A 159 0.35 -9.14 -25.09
CA ASN A 159 0.13 -10.56 -24.86
C ASN A 159 -1.26 -11.02 -25.34
N GLN A 160 -2.31 -10.20 -25.15
CA GLN A 160 -3.65 -10.48 -25.69
C GLN A 160 -3.62 -10.50 -27.21
N LEU A 161 -2.98 -9.52 -27.87
CA LEU A 161 -2.81 -9.49 -29.32
C LEU A 161 -2.08 -10.74 -29.81
N ARG A 162 -0.99 -11.14 -29.15
CA ARG A 162 -0.23 -12.36 -29.49
C ARG A 162 -1.10 -13.61 -29.37
N ALA A 163 -1.91 -13.74 -28.35
CA ALA A 163 -2.81 -14.86 -28.16
C ALA A 163 -3.88 -14.90 -29.25
N HIS A 164 -4.45 -13.75 -29.63
CA HIS A 164 -5.40 -13.62 -30.70
C HIS A 164 -4.78 -14.02 -32.06
N LEU A 165 -3.62 -13.49 -32.40
CA LEU A 165 -2.92 -13.79 -33.65
C LEU A 165 -2.57 -15.26 -33.79
N ARG A 166 -2.23 -15.97 -32.73
CA ARG A 166 -2.00 -17.43 -32.78
C ARG A 166 -3.18 -18.20 -33.26
N ASN A 167 -4.39 -17.69 -33.07
CA ASN A 167 -5.63 -18.35 -33.54
C ASN A 167 -6.02 -17.95 -34.93
N VAL A 168 -5.84 -16.67 -35.33
CA VAL A 168 -6.41 -16.15 -36.59
C VAL A 168 -5.33 -15.86 -37.65
N PHE A 169 -4.10 -15.63 -37.27
CA PHE A 169 -2.98 -15.31 -38.16
C PHE A 169 -1.64 -15.80 -37.57
N PRO A 170 -1.46 -17.14 -37.38
CA PRO A 170 -0.28 -17.67 -36.72
C PRO A 170 1.04 -17.32 -37.41
N GLY A 171 1.05 -17.17 -38.75
CA GLY A 171 2.24 -16.76 -39.50
C GLY A 171 2.80 -15.39 -39.16
N ALA A 172 2.00 -14.49 -38.59
CA ALA A 172 2.45 -13.17 -38.16
C ALA A 172 3.19 -13.20 -36.81
N VAL A 173 2.98 -14.26 -36.00
CA VAL A 173 3.62 -14.40 -34.69
C VAL A 173 5.06 -14.85 -34.89
N GLY A 174 6.01 -14.00 -34.47
CA GLY A 174 7.44 -14.27 -34.63
C GLY A 174 8.12 -13.62 -35.85
N LEU A 175 7.36 -12.97 -36.73
CA LEU A 175 7.95 -12.18 -37.80
C LEU A 175 8.74 -10.97 -37.31
N PHE A 176 8.34 -10.43 -36.17
CA PHE A 176 8.94 -9.26 -35.55
C PHE A 176 9.33 -9.56 -34.10
N ALA A 177 10.43 -8.96 -33.63
CA ALA A 177 10.87 -9.13 -32.25
C ALA A 177 9.83 -8.61 -31.25
N ASP A 178 9.27 -7.42 -31.56
CA ASP A 178 8.26 -6.76 -30.74
C ASP A 178 6.93 -6.62 -31.53
N LEU A 179 5.90 -7.30 -31.06
CA LEU A 179 4.60 -7.32 -31.73
C LEU A 179 3.87 -5.97 -31.68
N ASP A 180 4.16 -5.16 -30.69
CA ASP A 180 3.61 -3.82 -30.48
C ASP A 180 4.49 -2.69 -31.06
N SER A 181 5.49 -3.05 -31.86
CA SER A 181 6.30 -2.06 -32.58
C SER A 181 5.49 -1.38 -33.70
N PRO A 182 5.82 -0.13 -34.08
CA PRO A 182 5.15 0.55 -35.18
C PRO A 182 5.16 -0.25 -36.50
N ILE A 183 6.24 -0.96 -36.77
CA ILE A 183 6.38 -1.79 -37.99
C ILE A 183 5.41 -2.99 -37.92
N SER A 184 5.37 -3.69 -36.78
CA SER A 184 4.45 -4.82 -36.59
C SER A 184 3.00 -4.39 -36.72
N LEU A 185 2.63 -3.28 -36.09
CA LEU A 185 1.27 -2.75 -36.17
C LEU A 185 0.89 -2.28 -37.57
N ALA A 186 1.81 -1.65 -38.31
CA ALA A 186 1.60 -1.28 -39.69
C ALA A 186 1.43 -2.50 -40.60
N PHE A 187 2.22 -3.56 -40.39
CA PHE A 187 2.07 -4.83 -41.09
C PHE A 187 0.70 -5.47 -40.82
N LEU A 188 0.31 -5.61 -39.59
CA LEU A 188 -0.98 -6.20 -39.20
C LEU A 188 -2.17 -5.36 -39.64
N GLY A 189 -2.03 -4.04 -39.73
CA GLY A 189 -3.07 -3.16 -40.27
C GLY A 189 -3.26 -3.29 -41.77
N ARG A 190 -2.19 -3.69 -42.49
CA ARG A 190 -2.26 -3.89 -43.96
C ARG A 190 -2.66 -5.33 -44.35
N PHE A 191 -2.15 -6.32 -43.65
CA PHE A 191 -2.39 -7.75 -43.86
C PHE A 191 -3.22 -8.29 -42.72
N THR A 192 -4.51 -8.44 -42.95
CA THR A 192 -5.46 -8.80 -41.87
C THR A 192 -5.70 -10.30 -41.76
N THR A 193 -5.28 -11.07 -42.75
CA THR A 193 -5.41 -12.55 -42.78
C THR A 193 -4.16 -13.20 -43.35
N GLN A 194 -4.03 -14.51 -43.17
CA GLN A 194 -2.91 -15.30 -43.69
C GLN A 194 -2.95 -15.52 -45.19
N ASP A 195 -4.08 -15.27 -45.84
CA ASP A 195 -4.34 -15.59 -47.25
C ASP A 195 -4.06 -14.40 -48.19
N HIS A 196 -3.40 -13.37 -47.72
CA HIS A 196 -3.03 -12.17 -48.50
C HIS A 196 -1.54 -11.97 -48.56
#